data_004ecac0343a24aec1e4689ac909eb60
#
_entry.id   004ecac0343a24aec1e4689ac909eb60
#
_cell.length_a   1.000
_cell.length_b   1.000
_cell.length_c   1.000
_cell.angle_alpha   90.00
_cell.angle_beta   90.00
_cell.angle_gamma   90.00
#
_symmetry.space_group_name_H-M   'P 1'
#
loop_
_entity.id
_entity.type
_entity.pdbx_description
1 polymer ?
#
loop_
_entity_poly.entity_id
_entity_poly.type
_entity_poly.pdbx_seq_one_letter_code
_entity_poly.pdbx_strand_id
1 'polypeptide(L)'
;MRGTGTFPIEVSHVSRHGFWILAGEEELLLPYEHFPWFRHASIDQIMSVERPTTDHLHWPLLDIDLSLDSIRDPAAFPLVAKPRS
;
A
#
# COMPACT_ATOMS: atom_id res chain seq x y z
N MET A 1 19.89 -8.03 -3.67
CA MET A 1 19.49 -8.04 -3.57
C MET A 1 18.93 -7.98 -2.75
N ARG A 2 18.63 -7.77 -2.30
CA ARG A 2 18.11 -7.71 -1.60
C ARG A 2 17.32 -8.34 -1.31
N GLY A 3 16.95 -8.52 -1.41
CA GLY A 3 15.97 -9.17 -1.44
C GLY A 3 15.61 -9.92 -0.40
N THR A 4 15.65 -9.92 0.27
CA THR A 4 15.52 -10.60 1.21
C THR A 4 14.28 -10.94 1.57
N GLY A 5 13.63 -11.72 1.08
CA GLY A 5 12.46 -12.23 1.58
C GLY A 5 11.24 -11.48 1.35
N THR A 6 11.20 -10.55 0.49
CA THR A 6 9.98 -9.88 0.21
C THR A 6 9.34 -10.49 -1.02
N PHE A 7 8.04 -10.37 -1.12
CA PHE A 7 7.30 -10.85 -2.28
C PHE A 7 7.18 -9.72 -3.30
N PRO A 8 6.87 -10.02 -4.55
CA PRO A 8 6.84 -8.99 -5.58
C PRO A 8 5.81 -7.90 -5.28
N ILE A 9 6.24 -6.67 -5.38
CA ILE A 9 5.37 -5.53 -5.18
C ILE A 9 6.02 -4.33 -5.83
N GLU A 10 5.23 -3.55 -6.54
CA GLU A 10 5.77 -2.33 -7.10
C GLU A 10 4.66 -1.32 -7.26
N VAL A 11 4.98 -0.04 -7.19
CA VAL A 11 4.02 1.02 -7.44
C VAL A 11 4.12 1.32 -8.93
N SER A 12 3.02 1.13 -9.64
CA SER A 12 3.05 1.29 -11.08
C SER A 12 2.59 2.65 -11.57
N HIS A 13 1.84 3.38 -10.77
CA HIS A 13 1.35 4.68 -11.19
C HIS A 13 0.88 5.49 -9.99
N VAL A 14 1.21 6.77 -9.95
CA VAL A 14 0.78 7.64 -8.86
C VAL A 14 0.06 8.83 -9.48
N SER A 15 -1.12 9.15 -8.96
CA SER A 15 -1.89 10.27 -9.45
C SER A 15 -2.39 11.08 -8.26
N ARG A 16 -3.13 12.14 -8.55
CA ARG A 16 -3.66 12.96 -7.47
C ARG A 16 -4.82 12.28 -6.74
N HIS A 17 -5.37 11.23 -7.31
CA HIS A 17 -6.51 10.55 -6.69
C HIS A 17 -6.13 9.30 -5.92
N GLY A 18 -4.96 8.79 -6.13
CA GLY A 18 -4.51 7.56 -5.50
C GLY A 18 -3.33 7.00 -6.26
N PHE A 19 -3.00 5.77 -5.96
CA PHE A 19 -1.89 5.14 -6.68
C PHE A 19 -2.19 3.67 -6.91
N TRP A 20 -1.58 3.16 -7.97
CA TRP A 20 -1.75 1.76 -8.34
C TRP A 20 -0.53 0.97 -7.93
N ILE A 21 -0.76 -0.24 -7.46
CA ILE A 21 0.33 -1.14 -7.17
C ILE A 21 0.15 -2.41 -7.99
N LEU A 22 1.24 -3.09 -8.20
CA LEU A 22 1.23 -4.37 -8.86
C LEU A 22 1.81 -5.37 -7.87
N ALA A 23 0.97 -6.25 -7.36
CA ALA A 23 1.37 -7.26 -6.40
C ALA A 23 1.41 -8.58 -7.12
N GLY A 24 2.60 -8.95 -7.60
CA GLY A 24 2.73 -10.10 -8.47
C GLY A 24 2.06 -9.77 -9.80
N GLU A 25 0.95 -10.41 -10.07
CA GLU A 25 0.22 -10.14 -11.29
C GLU A 25 -1.08 -9.40 -11.04
N GLU A 26 -1.33 -9.03 -9.81
CA GLU A 26 -2.58 -8.37 -9.47
C GLU A 26 -2.37 -6.86 -9.36
N GLU A 27 -3.15 -6.11 -10.12
CA GLU A 27 -3.05 -4.67 -10.11
C GLU A 27 -4.16 -4.10 -9.23
N LEU A 28 -3.83 -3.28 -8.28
CA LEU A 28 -4.78 -2.77 -7.31
C LEU A 28 -4.63 -1.27 -7.16
N LEU A 29 -5.76 -0.60 -6.94
CA LEU A 29 -5.77 0.85 -6.75
C LEU A 29 -5.96 1.16 -5.28
N LEU A 30 -5.20 2.12 -4.77
CA LEU A 30 -5.39 2.65 -3.44
C LEU A 30 -5.83 4.11 -3.55
N PRO A 31 -7.12 4.37 -3.58
CA PRO A 31 -7.59 5.74 -3.65
C PRO A 31 -7.36 6.44 -2.32
N TYR A 32 -6.96 7.70 -2.37
CA TYR A 32 -6.73 8.45 -1.12
C TYR A 32 -8.01 8.62 -0.32
N GLU A 33 -9.13 8.50 -0.99
CA GLU A 33 -10.41 8.59 -0.33
C GLU A 33 -10.58 7.47 0.69
N HIS A 34 -10.07 6.29 0.40
CA HIS A 34 -10.14 5.16 1.30
C HIS A 34 -8.86 4.98 2.11
N PHE A 35 -7.77 5.56 1.66
CA PHE A 35 -6.48 5.41 2.33
C PHE A 35 -5.86 6.80 2.49
N PRO A 36 -6.48 7.64 3.33
CA PRO A 36 -6.07 9.05 3.40
C PRO A 36 -4.67 9.28 3.97
N TRP A 37 -4.09 8.27 4.58
CA TRP A 37 -2.75 8.41 5.13
C TRP A 37 -1.71 8.70 4.06
N PHE A 38 -2.00 8.34 2.81
CA PHE A 38 -1.06 8.55 1.71
C PHE A 38 -1.24 9.90 1.02
N ARG A 39 -2.28 10.65 1.39
CA ARG A 39 -2.60 11.87 0.64
C ARG A 39 -1.48 12.89 0.59
N HIS A 40 -0.72 13.01 1.66
CA HIS A 40 0.38 13.96 1.70
C HIS A 40 1.75 13.28 1.67
N ALA A 41 1.78 12.02 1.35
CA ALA A 41 3.05 11.32 1.29
C ALA A 41 3.80 11.69 0.01
N SER A 42 5.10 11.66 0.08
CA SER A 42 5.92 11.91 -1.09
C SER A 42 5.93 10.68 -1.98
N ILE A 43 6.34 10.85 -3.21
CA ILE A 43 6.49 9.73 -4.13
C ILE A 43 7.47 8.72 -3.56
N ASP A 44 8.58 9.17 -3.00
CA ASP A 44 9.55 8.25 -2.43
C ASP A 44 8.96 7.45 -1.28
N GLN A 45 8.14 8.07 -0.47
CA GLN A 45 7.52 7.37 0.64
C GLN A 45 6.54 6.31 0.15
N ILE A 46 5.75 6.64 -0.87
CA ILE A 46 4.80 5.70 -1.44
C ILE A 46 5.52 4.54 -2.10
N MET A 47 6.63 4.82 -2.78
CA MET A 47 7.34 3.78 -3.50
C MET A 47 8.18 2.89 -2.61
N SER A 48 8.31 3.21 -1.33
CA SER A 48 9.12 2.40 -0.42
C SER A 48 8.37 1.16 0.10
N VAL A 49 7.28 0.80 -0.52
CA VAL A 49 6.45 -0.31 -0.05
C VAL A 49 7.21 -1.63 -0.10
N GLU A 50 6.92 -2.48 0.89
CA GLU A 50 7.47 -3.81 0.98
C GLU A 50 6.32 -4.80 1.12
N ARG A 51 6.54 -6.02 0.73
CA ARG A 51 5.52 -7.07 0.86
C ARG A 51 6.13 -8.22 1.65
N PRO A 52 6.15 -8.10 2.99
CA PRO A 52 6.84 -9.10 3.80
C PRO A 52 6.14 -10.46 3.83
N THR A 53 4.84 -10.50 3.56
CA THR A 53 4.12 -11.75 3.42
C THR A 53 3.25 -11.66 2.19
N THR A 54 2.66 -12.74 1.77
CA THR A 54 1.82 -12.71 0.59
C THR A 54 0.58 -11.87 0.79
N ASP A 55 0.18 -11.64 2.04
CA ASP A 55 -1.06 -10.95 2.33
C ASP A 55 -0.92 -9.54 2.86
N HIS A 56 0.27 -9.08 3.11
CA HIS A 56 0.45 -7.78 3.74
C HIS A 56 1.44 -6.89 3.01
N LEU A 57 1.18 -5.61 3.06
CA LEU A 57 2.08 -4.59 2.56
C LEU A 57 2.49 -3.68 3.71
N HIS A 58 3.71 -3.20 3.66
CA HIS A 58 4.26 -2.35 4.71
C HIS A 58 4.99 -1.17 4.06
N TRP A 59 4.68 0.03 4.53
CA TRP A 59 5.37 1.24 4.08
C TRP A 59 6.21 1.75 5.24
N PRO A 60 7.48 1.38 5.29
CA PRO A 60 8.30 1.71 6.46
C PRO A 60 8.51 3.20 6.68
N LEU A 61 8.53 3.98 5.60
CA LEU A 61 8.74 5.42 5.76
C LEU A 61 7.50 6.14 6.25
N LEU A 62 6.36 5.49 6.21
CA LEU A 62 5.10 6.07 6.65
C LEU A 62 4.53 5.33 7.86
N ASP A 63 5.16 4.23 8.24
CA ASP A 63 4.70 3.40 9.34
C ASP A 63 3.25 2.94 9.11
N ILE A 64 2.97 2.49 7.90
CA ILE A 64 1.66 2.01 7.53
C ILE A 64 1.74 0.55 7.17
N ASP A 65 0.77 -0.23 7.67
CA ASP A 65 0.63 -1.63 7.32
C ASP A 65 -0.78 -1.85 6.81
N LEU A 66 -0.92 -2.54 5.71
CA LEU A 66 -2.24 -2.86 5.17
C LEU A 66 -2.27 -4.29 4.70
N SER A 67 -3.42 -4.93 4.85
CA SER A 67 -3.59 -6.25 4.27
C SER A 67 -4.03 -6.07 2.82
N LEU A 68 -3.68 -7.01 1.96
CA LEU A 68 -4.13 -6.95 0.57
C LEU A 68 -5.65 -7.05 0.48
N ASP A 69 -6.27 -7.78 1.39
CA ASP A 69 -7.73 -7.88 1.38
C ASP A 69 -8.39 -6.52 1.61
N SER A 70 -7.81 -5.68 2.47
CA SER A 70 -8.39 -4.37 2.70
C SER A 70 -8.27 -3.47 1.49
N ILE A 71 -7.27 -3.71 0.65
CA ILE A 71 -7.10 -2.95 -0.57
C ILE A 71 -8.06 -3.45 -1.64
N ARG A 72 -8.25 -4.75 -1.71
CA ARG A 72 -9.15 -5.32 -2.70
C ARG A 72 -10.60 -4.91 -2.46
N ASP A 73 -10.97 -4.75 -1.19
CA ASP A 73 -12.36 -4.45 -0.87
C ASP A 73 -12.42 -3.51 0.32
N PRO A 74 -12.11 -2.25 0.12
CA PRO A 74 -12.07 -1.29 1.23
C PRO A 74 -13.39 -1.15 1.95
N ALA A 75 -14.49 -1.39 1.27
CA ALA A 75 -15.78 -1.25 1.92
C ALA A 75 -16.00 -2.31 2.99
N ALA A 76 -15.40 -3.47 2.82
CA ALA A 76 -15.53 -4.52 3.80
C ALA A 76 -14.60 -4.29 4.99
N PHE A 77 -13.64 -3.37 4.86
CA PHE A 77 -12.69 -3.10 5.92
C PHE A 77 -12.71 -1.61 6.19
N PRO A 78 -13.66 -1.13 6.97
CA PRO A 78 -13.78 0.30 7.20
C PRO A 78 -12.49 0.84 7.75
N LEU A 79 -12.26 2.09 7.50
CA LEU A 79 -11.08 2.69 7.90
C LEU A 79 -10.92 2.86 9.32
N VAL A 80 -10.78 1.83 10.01
CA VAL A 80 -10.62 1.94 11.36
C VAL A 80 -9.23 1.86 11.66
N ALA A 81 -8.48 1.53 10.75
CA ALA A 81 -7.14 1.34 11.00
C ALA A 81 -6.59 2.57 11.25
N LYS A 82 -6.12 2.88 12.18
CA LYS A 82 -5.62 3.99 12.30
C LYS A 82 -4.30 3.85 12.47
N PRO A 83 -3.56 4.57 12.06
CA PRO A 83 -2.22 4.48 12.08
C PRO A 83 -1.86 4.59 13.45
N ARG A 84 -1.60 4.21 14.02
CA ARG A 84 -1.26 4.21 15.08
C ARG A 84 -0.83 5.17 15.49
N SER A 85 -0.91 5.63 15.66
CA SER A 85 -0.42 6.58 15.87
C SER A 85 -0.01 6.76 16.65
#